data_ee6d96d3e3bc481e11a83e584e5c744b
#
_entry.id   ee6d96d3e3bc481e11a83e584e5c744b
#
_cell.length_a   1.000
_cell.length_b   1.000
_cell.length_c   1.000
_cell.angle_alpha   90.00
_cell.angle_beta   90.00
_cell.angle_gamma   90.00
#
_symmetry.space_group_name_H-M   'P 1'
#
loop_
_entity.id
_entity.type
_entity.pdbx_description
1 polymer ?
#
loop_
_entity_poly.entity_id
_entity_poly.type
_entity_poly.pdbx_seq_one_letter_code
_entity_poly.pdbx_strand_id
1 'polypeptide(L)'
;MAQLQETIAKLFPEAGFVEGDILEVEIAAERWHDLARELKENDALGFDFLVTIVGMDWPEKFGCIYYLTSTSHNTHISIKVVAPDREKPMLHSVSDLWKIATIFEREVYDFFGIIFIGNPDMRRLFLSIDWNGYPLRKDYDESPEANPVTTESERQSDFTTTYVENSDGTVEAKEVRIFEPNDFVVNI
;
A
#
# COMPACT_ATOMS: atom_id res chain seq x y z
N MET A 1 -19.14 17.36 -1.23
CA MET A 1 -17.79 17.52 -0.67
C MET A 1 -17.81 18.06 0.75
N ALA A 2 -18.41 19.22 1.04
CA ALA A 2 -18.42 19.79 2.40
C ALA A 2 -18.96 18.85 3.50
N GLN A 3 -20.03 18.13 3.25
CA GLN A 3 -20.58 17.15 4.21
C GLN A 3 -19.64 15.96 4.46
N LEU A 4 -18.96 15.48 3.40
CA LEU A 4 -17.97 14.42 3.51
C LEU A 4 -16.78 14.85 4.38
N GLN A 5 -16.22 16.03 4.10
CA GLN A 5 -15.14 16.62 4.87
C GLN A 5 -15.54 16.81 6.35
N GLU A 6 -16.73 17.33 6.61
CA GLU A 6 -17.24 17.51 7.98
C GLU A 6 -17.37 16.18 8.73
N THR A 7 -17.83 15.12 8.04
CA THR A 7 -17.96 13.79 8.64
C THR A 7 -16.59 13.21 8.98
N ILE A 8 -15.62 13.29 8.07
CA ILE A 8 -14.25 12.81 8.32
C ILE A 8 -13.58 13.63 9.43
N ALA A 9 -13.71 14.96 9.42
CA ALA A 9 -13.13 15.84 10.44
C ALA A 9 -13.68 15.60 11.85
N LYS A 10 -14.92 15.13 11.98
CA LYS A 10 -15.49 14.73 13.28
C LYS A 10 -14.87 13.45 13.82
N LEU A 11 -14.57 12.49 12.94
CA LEU A 11 -13.99 11.18 13.29
C LEU A 11 -12.47 11.27 13.47
N PHE A 12 -11.81 12.09 12.66
CA PHE A 12 -10.35 12.28 12.61
C PHE A 12 -10.02 13.78 12.61
N PRO A 13 -10.07 14.44 13.79
CA PRO A 13 -9.81 15.89 13.89
C PRO A 13 -8.39 16.29 13.49
N GLU A 14 -7.46 15.32 13.51
CA GLU A 14 -6.06 15.49 13.10
C GLU A 14 -5.85 15.46 11.58
N ALA A 15 -6.86 15.06 10.79
CA ALA A 15 -6.74 14.97 9.35
C ALA A 15 -6.64 16.36 8.70
N GLY A 16 -5.70 16.50 7.77
CA GLY A 16 -5.61 17.66 6.88
C GLY A 16 -6.52 17.49 5.66
N PHE A 17 -6.98 18.59 5.09
CA PHE A 17 -7.85 18.58 3.92
C PHE A 17 -7.33 19.55 2.87
N VAL A 18 -7.26 19.08 1.62
CA VAL A 18 -6.97 19.91 0.45
C VAL A 18 -8.16 19.85 -0.50
N GLU A 19 -8.77 21.00 -0.78
CA GLU A 19 -9.89 21.10 -1.70
C GLU A 19 -9.39 21.14 -3.15
N GLY A 20 -10.08 20.38 -4.01
CA GLY A 20 -9.81 20.27 -5.42
C GLY A 20 -11.00 19.63 -6.15
N ASP A 21 -10.76 19.13 -7.35
CA ASP A 21 -11.79 18.36 -8.08
C ASP A 21 -12.17 17.08 -7.30
N ILE A 22 -11.22 16.52 -6.56
CA ILE A 22 -11.40 15.43 -5.62
C ILE A 22 -10.91 15.93 -4.26
N LEU A 23 -11.66 15.65 -3.19
CA LEU A 23 -11.21 15.94 -1.83
C LEU A 23 -9.99 15.09 -1.50
N GLU A 24 -8.86 15.73 -1.19
CA GLU A 24 -7.68 15.03 -0.66
C GLU A 24 -7.66 15.15 0.87
N VAL A 25 -7.45 14.02 1.53
CA VAL A 25 -7.29 13.92 2.98
C VAL A 25 -5.86 13.52 3.28
N GLU A 26 -5.18 14.30 4.09
CA GLU A 26 -3.84 13.97 4.61
C GLU A 26 -3.99 13.38 6.01
N ILE A 27 -3.40 12.21 6.24
CA ILE A 27 -3.47 11.52 7.53
C ILE A 27 -2.11 10.91 7.89
N ALA A 28 -1.78 10.87 9.17
CA ALA A 28 -0.58 10.20 9.67
C ALA A 28 -0.63 8.68 9.40
N ALA A 29 0.52 8.06 9.13
CA ALA A 29 0.63 6.64 8.81
C ALA A 29 0.00 5.74 9.88
N GLU A 30 0.18 6.10 11.15
CA GLU A 30 -0.33 5.37 12.32
C GLU A 30 -1.86 5.38 12.40
N ARG A 31 -2.50 6.39 11.83
CA ARG A 31 -3.96 6.57 11.82
C ARG A 31 -4.61 6.12 10.52
N TRP A 32 -3.81 5.78 9.51
CA TRP A 32 -4.30 5.44 8.18
C TRP A 32 -5.27 4.25 8.19
N HIS A 33 -4.88 3.15 8.83
CA HIS A 33 -5.71 1.94 8.82
C HIS A 33 -7.06 2.14 9.54
N ASP A 34 -7.09 2.95 10.63
CA ASP A 34 -8.32 3.31 11.31
C ASP A 34 -9.24 4.14 10.41
N LEU A 35 -8.67 5.16 9.73
CA LEU A 35 -9.43 5.96 8.76
C LEU A 35 -9.96 5.09 7.61
N ALA A 36 -9.13 4.20 7.06
CA ALA A 36 -9.49 3.30 5.98
C ALA A 36 -10.68 2.41 6.35
N ARG A 37 -10.70 1.89 7.58
CA ARG A 37 -11.81 1.08 8.10
C ARG A 37 -13.09 1.91 8.20
N GLU A 38 -13.02 3.11 8.78
CA GLU A 38 -14.18 4.00 8.86
C GLU A 38 -14.70 4.39 7.47
N LEU A 39 -13.80 4.70 6.53
CA LEU A 39 -14.20 5.02 5.16
C LEU A 39 -14.98 3.88 4.51
N LYS A 40 -14.61 2.63 4.78
CA LYS A 40 -15.24 1.46 4.19
C LYS A 40 -16.51 1.03 4.91
N GLU A 41 -16.46 0.91 6.25
CA GLU A 41 -17.48 0.25 7.06
C GLU A 41 -18.59 1.20 7.52
N ASN A 42 -18.35 2.51 7.55
CA ASN A 42 -19.36 3.49 7.92
C ASN A 42 -20.31 3.74 6.75
N ASP A 43 -21.59 3.41 6.93
CA ASP A 43 -22.63 3.55 5.90
C ASP A 43 -22.77 4.97 5.36
N ALA A 44 -22.43 5.99 6.16
CA ALA A 44 -22.48 7.40 5.71
C ALA A 44 -21.32 7.76 4.75
N LEU A 45 -20.27 6.94 4.71
CA LEU A 45 -19.08 7.12 3.88
C LEU A 45 -19.05 6.09 2.72
N GLY A 46 -19.12 4.80 3.03
CA GLY A 46 -19.36 3.70 2.11
C GLY A 46 -18.34 3.58 0.96
N PHE A 47 -17.04 3.85 1.22
CA PHE A 47 -15.99 3.72 0.21
C PHE A 47 -15.66 2.25 -0.03
N ASP A 48 -16.45 1.59 -0.84
CA ASP A 48 -16.39 0.15 -1.13
C ASP A 48 -15.35 -0.22 -2.20
N PHE A 49 -14.89 0.75 -3.01
CA PHE A 49 -13.99 0.49 -4.13
C PHE A 49 -12.66 1.24 -4.01
N LEU A 50 -11.55 0.49 -3.92
CA LEU A 50 -10.19 1.01 -4.04
C LEU A 50 -9.81 1.03 -5.52
N VAL A 51 -9.66 2.24 -6.07
CA VAL A 51 -9.35 2.45 -7.50
C VAL A 51 -7.89 2.13 -7.79
N THR A 52 -6.98 2.71 -7.01
CA THR A 52 -5.53 2.49 -7.14
C THR A 52 -4.80 2.99 -5.90
N ILE A 53 -3.54 2.58 -5.77
CA ILE A 53 -2.56 3.10 -4.82
C ILE A 53 -1.37 3.62 -5.63
N VAL A 54 -1.03 4.88 -5.47
CA VAL A 54 0.10 5.51 -6.17
C VAL A 54 1.23 5.74 -5.18
N GLY A 55 2.38 5.10 -5.42
CA GLY A 55 3.60 5.37 -4.66
C GLY A 55 4.16 6.75 -4.99
N MET A 56 4.67 7.44 -3.99
CA MET A 56 5.21 8.79 -4.13
C MET A 56 6.59 8.90 -3.47
N ASP A 57 7.51 9.54 -4.19
CA ASP A 57 8.81 9.97 -3.69
C ASP A 57 8.86 11.50 -3.63
N TRP A 58 8.61 12.07 -2.43
CA TRP A 58 8.85 13.48 -2.15
C TRP A 58 10.30 13.70 -1.69
N PRO A 59 10.83 14.92 -1.71
CA PRO A 59 12.27 15.18 -1.46
C PRO A 59 12.84 14.52 -0.20
N GLU A 60 12.04 14.40 0.86
CA GLU A 60 12.51 13.87 2.14
C GLU A 60 11.68 12.68 2.65
N LYS A 61 10.64 12.26 1.93
CA LYS A 61 9.67 11.29 2.42
C LYS A 61 9.16 10.41 1.30
N PHE A 62 8.87 9.15 1.64
CA PHE A 62 8.06 8.27 0.81
C PHE A 62 6.63 8.18 1.33
N GLY A 63 5.71 7.79 0.50
CA GLY A 63 4.34 7.52 0.91
C GLY A 63 3.46 7.11 -0.24
N CYS A 64 2.17 7.12 0.00
CA CYS A 64 1.16 6.70 -0.97
C CYS A 64 0.00 7.67 -1.04
N ILE A 65 -0.61 7.73 -2.22
CA ILE A 65 -1.94 8.32 -2.40
C ILE A 65 -2.89 7.20 -2.78
N TYR A 66 -3.92 7.01 -1.97
CA TYR A 66 -4.99 6.03 -2.20
C TYR A 66 -6.17 6.73 -2.84
N TYR A 67 -6.66 6.21 -3.96
CA TYR A 67 -7.88 6.70 -4.60
C TYR A 67 -9.02 5.75 -4.31
N LEU A 68 -10.07 6.27 -3.68
CA LEU A 68 -11.24 5.52 -3.25
C LEU A 68 -12.52 6.07 -3.87
N THR A 69 -13.46 5.17 -4.12
CA THR A 69 -14.79 5.50 -4.63
C THR A 69 -15.84 4.85 -3.76
N SER A 70 -16.86 5.63 -3.42
CA SER A 70 -18.11 5.12 -2.88
C SER A 70 -19.09 4.93 -4.04
N THR A 71 -19.42 3.68 -4.37
CA THR A 71 -20.36 3.39 -5.45
C THR A 71 -21.79 3.75 -5.08
N SER A 72 -22.14 3.62 -3.80
CA SER A 72 -23.46 3.97 -3.29
C SER A 72 -23.73 5.48 -3.25
N HIS A 73 -22.70 6.27 -2.93
CA HIS A 73 -22.80 7.75 -2.83
C HIS A 73 -22.29 8.46 -4.08
N ASN A 74 -21.75 7.74 -5.07
CA ASN A 74 -21.13 8.29 -6.28
C ASN A 74 -20.11 9.39 -5.95
N THR A 75 -19.22 9.11 -4.99
CA THR A 75 -18.27 10.07 -4.44
C THR A 75 -16.85 9.51 -4.53
N HIS A 76 -15.89 10.39 -4.81
CA HIS A 76 -14.47 10.05 -4.92
C HIS A 76 -13.67 10.83 -3.88
N ILE A 77 -12.61 10.19 -3.37
CA ILE A 77 -11.69 10.78 -2.39
C ILE A 77 -10.27 10.29 -2.68
N SER A 78 -9.29 11.11 -2.38
CA SER A 78 -7.88 10.70 -2.32
C SER A 78 -7.36 10.83 -0.89
N ILE A 79 -6.58 9.84 -0.44
CA ILE A 79 -5.97 9.83 0.89
C ILE A 79 -4.46 9.81 0.72
N LYS A 80 -3.82 10.85 1.22
CA LYS A 80 -2.37 10.98 1.24
C LYS A 80 -1.82 10.49 2.57
N VAL A 81 -0.95 9.51 2.50
CA VAL A 81 -0.30 8.91 3.68
C VAL A 81 1.20 8.94 3.46
N VAL A 82 1.93 9.50 4.42
CA VAL A 82 3.39 9.64 4.35
C VAL A 82 4.03 8.69 5.34
N ALA A 83 4.99 7.88 4.87
CA ALA A 83 5.76 7.00 5.74
C ALA A 83 6.64 7.83 6.69
N PRO A 84 6.71 7.46 7.98
CA PRO A 84 7.45 8.23 8.98
C PRO A 84 8.96 8.22 8.76
N ASP A 85 9.50 7.17 8.15
CA ASP A 85 10.93 6.97 7.91
C ASP A 85 11.21 6.80 6.41
N ARG A 86 12.15 7.58 5.87
CA ARG A 86 12.59 7.46 4.47
C ARG A 86 13.52 6.26 4.24
N GLU A 87 14.36 5.91 5.22
CA GLU A 87 15.31 4.80 5.10
C GLU A 87 14.62 3.45 5.10
N LYS A 88 13.54 3.34 5.92
CA LYS A 88 12.71 2.15 6.03
C LYS A 88 11.23 2.54 5.92
N PRO A 89 10.77 2.91 4.72
CA PRO A 89 9.39 3.37 4.56
C PRO A 89 8.42 2.20 4.75
N MET A 90 7.59 2.30 5.78
CA MET A 90 6.58 1.30 6.12
C MET A 90 5.23 1.96 6.33
N LEU A 91 4.17 1.31 5.85
CA LEU A 91 2.77 1.69 6.03
C LEU A 91 1.95 0.46 6.43
N HIS A 92 0.84 0.65 7.11
CA HIS A 92 -0.10 -0.45 7.32
C HIS A 92 -0.83 -0.81 6.01
N SER A 93 -0.90 -2.10 5.74
CA SER A 93 -1.69 -2.66 4.62
C SER A 93 -3.18 -2.44 4.85
N VAL A 94 -3.91 -2.26 3.77
CA VAL A 94 -5.37 -2.25 3.75
C VAL A 94 -5.95 -3.42 2.94
N SER A 95 -5.16 -4.47 2.76
CA SER A 95 -5.56 -5.69 2.04
C SER A 95 -6.63 -6.51 2.78
N ASP A 96 -6.76 -6.34 4.09
CA ASP A 96 -7.87 -6.86 4.88
C ASP A 96 -9.20 -6.17 4.55
N LEU A 97 -9.14 -4.88 4.21
CA LEU A 97 -10.30 -4.08 3.83
C LEU A 97 -10.63 -4.23 2.33
N TRP A 98 -9.67 -4.03 1.46
CA TRP A 98 -9.84 -4.19 0.01
C TRP A 98 -8.86 -5.23 -0.53
N LYS A 99 -9.35 -6.39 -0.98
CA LYS A 99 -8.49 -7.48 -1.46
C LYS A 99 -7.55 -7.09 -2.59
N ILE A 100 -7.98 -6.16 -3.45
CA ILE A 100 -7.16 -5.65 -4.56
C ILE A 100 -5.91 -4.90 -4.06
N ALA A 101 -5.93 -4.36 -2.83
CA ALA A 101 -4.79 -3.69 -2.24
C ALA A 101 -3.56 -4.60 -2.17
N THR A 102 -3.74 -5.92 -2.00
CA THR A 102 -2.63 -6.88 -2.03
C THR A 102 -1.75 -6.70 -3.27
N ILE A 103 -2.35 -6.44 -4.43
CA ILE A 103 -1.63 -6.27 -5.71
C ILE A 103 -1.07 -4.86 -5.84
N PHE A 104 -1.86 -3.83 -5.55
CA PHE A 104 -1.40 -2.44 -5.66
C PHE A 104 -0.26 -2.12 -4.68
N GLU A 105 -0.33 -2.65 -3.47
CA GLU A 105 0.74 -2.50 -2.47
C GLU A 105 2.03 -3.20 -2.93
N ARG A 106 1.93 -4.36 -3.58
CA ARG A 106 3.09 -5.04 -4.20
C ARG A 106 3.71 -4.22 -5.32
N GLU A 107 2.89 -3.56 -6.15
CA GLU A 107 3.37 -2.65 -7.20
C GLU A 107 4.18 -1.50 -6.59
N VAL A 108 3.63 -0.86 -5.56
CA VAL A 108 4.31 0.23 -4.86
C VAL A 108 5.60 -0.27 -4.18
N TYR A 109 5.56 -1.45 -3.54
CA TYR A 109 6.77 -2.06 -3.00
C TYR A 109 7.81 -2.32 -4.08
N ASP A 110 7.41 -2.87 -5.22
CA ASP A 110 8.30 -3.25 -6.30
C ASP A 110 9.09 -2.06 -6.85
N PHE A 111 8.44 -0.91 -7.00
CA PHE A 111 9.04 0.27 -7.61
C PHE A 111 9.60 1.30 -6.62
N PHE A 112 9.10 1.38 -5.40
CA PHE A 112 9.50 2.37 -4.41
C PHE A 112 10.10 1.78 -3.13
N GLY A 113 9.92 0.47 -2.88
CA GLY A 113 10.39 -0.18 -1.67
C GLY A 113 9.65 0.21 -0.40
N ILE A 114 8.40 0.65 -0.52
CA ILE A 114 7.53 0.90 0.63
C ILE A 114 6.98 -0.45 1.09
N ILE A 115 7.24 -0.81 2.35
CA ILE A 115 6.79 -2.06 2.96
C ILE A 115 5.37 -1.88 3.50
N PHE A 116 4.47 -2.82 3.22
CA PHE A 116 3.11 -2.82 3.73
C PHE A 116 2.93 -3.88 4.81
N ILE A 117 2.89 -3.43 6.06
CA ILE A 117 2.73 -4.28 7.25
C ILE A 117 1.35 -4.93 7.21
N GLY A 118 1.29 -6.25 7.27
CA GLY A 118 0.04 -7.02 7.20
C GLY A 118 -0.40 -7.43 5.79
N ASN A 119 0.29 -7.00 4.73
CA ASN A 119 0.05 -7.56 3.40
C ASN A 119 0.51 -9.03 3.37
N PRO A 120 -0.34 -9.97 2.92
CA PRO A 120 -0.03 -11.40 2.92
C PRO A 120 1.01 -11.82 1.88
N ASP A 121 1.33 -10.95 0.89
CA ASP A 121 2.25 -11.26 -0.20
C ASP A 121 3.06 -10.04 -0.63
N MET A 122 4.31 -9.91 -0.16
CA MET A 122 5.20 -8.79 -0.47
C MET A 122 6.30 -9.15 -1.48
N ARG A 123 6.05 -10.14 -2.36
CA ARG A 123 6.96 -10.43 -3.47
C ARG A 123 6.94 -9.32 -4.53
N ARG A 124 8.02 -9.17 -5.26
CA ARG A 124 8.04 -8.34 -6.46
C ARG A 124 6.94 -8.76 -7.43
N LEU A 125 6.38 -7.80 -8.16
CA LEU A 125 5.25 -8.02 -9.07
C LEU A 125 5.68 -7.99 -10.54
N PHE A 126 6.45 -6.99 -10.93
CA PHE A 126 6.87 -6.73 -12.32
C PHE A 126 8.36 -6.95 -12.54
N LEU A 127 9.18 -6.59 -11.55
CA LEU A 127 10.63 -6.72 -11.64
C LEU A 127 11.06 -8.15 -11.28
N SER A 128 12.20 -8.57 -11.82
CA SER A 128 12.80 -9.86 -11.47
C SER A 128 13.21 -9.89 -9.99
N ILE A 129 13.26 -11.09 -9.40
CA ILE A 129 13.55 -11.25 -7.98
C ILE A 129 14.96 -10.76 -7.63
N ASP A 130 15.88 -10.83 -8.57
CA ASP A 130 17.28 -10.42 -8.47
C ASP A 130 17.50 -8.94 -8.85
N TRP A 131 16.42 -8.19 -9.15
CA TRP A 131 16.52 -6.76 -9.46
C TRP A 131 17.06 -5.99 -8.25
N ASN A 132 18.11 -5.20 -8.48
CA ASN A 132 18.71 -4.40 -7.43
C ASN A 132 18.02 -3.02 -7.31
N GLY A 133 17.53 -2.71 -6.11
CA GLY A 133 16.92 -1.42 -5.79
C GLY A 133 15.48 -1.24 -6.27
N TYR A 134 15.07 0.01 -6.39
CA TYR A 134 13.69 0.44 -6.65
C TYR A 134 13.66 1.55 -7.70
N PRO A 135 13.31 1.24 -8.96
CA PRO A 135 13.60 2.10 -10.11
C PRO A 135 12.79 3.39 -10.20
N LEU A 136 11.69 3.54 -9.45
CA LEU A 136 10.93 4.79 -9.46
C LEU A 136 11.32 5.76 -8.33
N ARG A 137 12.33 5.41 -7.52
CA ARG A 137 12.95 6.37 -6.59
C ARG A 137 13.78 7.37 -7.38
N LYS A 138 13.75 8.64 -6.97
CA LYS A 138 14.50 9.73 -7.61
C LYS A 138 16.02 9.61 -7.42
N ASP A 139 16.46 8.86 -6.42
CA ASP A 139 17.86 8.58 -6.09
C ASP A 139 18.34 7.22 -6.63
N TYR A 140 17.54 6.56 -7.51
CA TYR A 140 17.90 5.30 -8.12
C TYR A 140 19.02 5.45 -9.15
N ASP A 141 20.05 4.59 -9.05
CA ASP A 141 21.14 4.52 -10.01
C ASP A 141 20.83 3.51 -11.11
N GLU A 142 20.60 4.01 -12.33
CA GLU A 142 20.27 3.19 -13.51
C GLU A 142 21.51 2.65 -14.23
N SER A 143 22.73 2.88 -13.71
CA SER A 143 23.94 2.43 -14.37
C SER A 143 24.01 0.90 -14.47
N PRO A 144 24.59 0.34 -15.56
CA PRO A 144 24.76 -1.11 -15.71
C PRO A 144 25.63 -1.74 -14.59
N GLU A 145 26.50 -0.96 -13.98
CA GLU A 145 27.36 -1.39 -12.87
C GLU A 145 26.54 -1.60 -11.59
N ALA A 146 25.54 -0.73 -11.34
CA ALA A 146 24.62 -0.85 -10.20
C ALA A 146 23.57 -1.94 -10.45
N ASN A 147 23.16 -2.13 -11.71
CA ASN A 147 22.10 -3.06 -12.12
C ASN A 147 22.57 -3.98 -13.25
N PRO A 148 23.45 -4.95 -12.97
CA PRO A 148 23.89 -5.92 -13.97
C PRO A 148 22.69 -6.76 -14.42
N VAL A 149 22.51 -6.86 -15.75
CA VAL A 149 21.49 -7.74 -16.34
C VAL A 149 21.91 -9.19 -16.09
N THR A 150 21.17 -9.89 -15.26
CA THR A 150 21.33 -11.33 -15.04
C THR A 150 20.53 -12.09 -16.10
N THR A 151 21.15 -13.10 -16.71
CA THR A 151 20.51 -13.94 -17.73
C THR A 151 19.77 -15.14 -17.15
N GLU A 152 19.90 -15.38 -15.87
CA GLU A 152 19.24 -16.47 -15.16
C GLU A 152 18.01 -15.94 -14.42
N SER A 153 16.82 -16.10 -15.03
CA SER A 153 15.56 -15.91 -14.31
C SER A 153 15.40 -17.05 -13.30
N GLU A 154 15.73 -16.81 -12.05
CA GLU A 154 15.33 -17.72 -10.98
C GLU A 154 13.81 -17.80 -10.94
N ARG A 155 13.28 -19.02 -10.79
CA ARG A 155 11.84 -19.23 -10.61
C ARG A 155 11.40 -18.48 -9.35
N GLN A 156 10.30 -17.77 -9.47
CA GLN A 156 9.64 -17.13 -8.33
C GLN A 156 9.48 -18.17 -7.21
N SER A 157 9.98 -17.86 -6.03
CA SER A 157 9.91 -18.72 -4.86
C SER A 157 8.46 -19.05 -4.50
N ASP A 158 8.19 -20.26 -4.03
CA ASP A 158 6.89 -20.64 -3.45
C ASP A 158 6.64 -19.95 -2.09
N PHE A 159 7.61 -19.17 -1.63
CA PHE A 159 7.56 -18.43 -0.37
C PHE A 159 7.52 -16.95 -0.61
N THR A 160 6.81 -16.25 0.25
CA THR A 160 6.79 -14.79 0.33
C THR A 160 7.23 -14.32 1.70
N THR A 161 7.68 -13.09 1.77
CA THR A 161 7.91 -12.41 3.05
C THR A 161 6.69 -11.58 3.40
N THR A 162 6.13 -11.78 4.59
CA THR A 162 5.15 -10.87 5.18
C THR A 162 5.81 -10.11 6.32
N TYR A 163 5.30 -8.92 6.59
CA TYR A 163 5.77 -8.09 7.69
C TYR A 163 4.65 -7.95 8.73
N VAL A 164 4.96 -8.28 9.97
CA VAL A 164 3.99 -8.27 11.08
C VAL A 164 4.52 -7.37 12.18
N GLU A 165 3.67 -6.48 12.65
CA GLU A 165 3.98 -5.66 13.82
C GLU A 165 3.67 -6.44 15.10
N ASN A 166 4.63 -6.46 16.01
CA ASN A 166 4.52 -7.05 17.33
C ASN A 166 3.88 -6.06 18.32
N SER A 167 3.44 -6.56 19.48
CA SER A 167 2.81 -5.73 20.52
C SER A 167 3.73 -4.65 21.13
N ASP A 168 5.03 -4.72 20.90
CA ASP A 168 6.03 -3.74 21.32
C ASP A 168 6.35 -2.69 20.23
N GLY A 169 5.65 -2.73 19.08
CA GLY A 169 5.86 -1.83 17.93
C GLY A 169 7.03 -2.24 17.03
N THR A 170 7.67 -3.38 17.25
CA THR A 170 8.69 -3.90 16.33
C THR A 170 8.04 -4.60 15.16
N VAL A 171 8.64 -4.46 13.97
CA VAL A 171 8.19 -5.14 12.74
C VAL A 171 9.12 -6.31 12.45
N GLU A 172 8.55 -7.50 12.34
CA GLU A 172 9.26 -8.74 12.03
C GLU A 172 8.89 -9.22 10.64
N ALA A 173 9.91 -9.63 9.86
CA ALA A 173 9.72 -10.29 8.58
C ALA A 173 9.49 -11.78 8.79
N LYS A 174 8.42 -12.33 8.24
CA LYS A 174 8.10 -13.76 8.29
C LYS A 174 8.01 -14.32 6.88
N GLU A 175 8.72 -15.42 6.64
CA GLU A 175 8.58 -16.19 5.41
C GLU A 175 7.33 -17.06 5.50
N VAL A 176 6.45 -16.93 4.51
CA VAL A 176 5.17 -17.65 4.44
C VAL A 176 5.07 -18.36 3.10
N ARG A 177 4.63 -19.61 3.10
CA ARG A 177 4.36 -20.36 1.87
C ARG A 177 3.06 -19.87 1.23
N ILE A 178 3.10 -19.60 -0.08
CA ILE A 178 1.99 -18.95 -0.80
C ILE A 178 0.98 -19.97 -1.31
N PHE A 179 1.45 -21.18 -1.70
CA PHE A 179 0.63 -22.23 -2.25
C PHE A 179 0.86 -23.53 -1.49
N GLU A 180 -0.22 -24.11 -1.00
CA GLU A 180 -0.29 -25.54 -0.70
C GLU A 180 -0.59 -26.28 -2.01
N PRO A 181 0.10 -27.40 -2.30
CA PRO A 181 -0.13 -28.16 -3.55
C PRO A 181 -1.57 -28.63 -3.76
N ASN A 182 -2.40 -28.57 -2.72
CA ASN A 182 -3.79 -29.05 -2.73
C ASN A 182 -4.85 -27.96 -2.82
N ASP A 183 -4.47 -26.68 -2.87
CA ASP A 183 -5.44 -25.55 -2.90
C ASP A 183 -6.21 -25.46 -4.23
N PHE A 184 -5.85 -26.26 -5.23
CA PHE A 184 -6.49 -26.30 -6.56
C PHE A 184 -7.31 -27.57 -6.82
N VAL A 185 -7.73 -28.31 -5.82
CA VAL A 185 -8.72 -29.38 -6.04
C VAL A 185 -10.08 -28.72 -6.23
N VAL A 186 -10.36 -28.31 -7.46
CA VAL A 186 -11.72 -28.01 -7.90
C VAL A 186 -12.48 -29.31 -7.93
N ASN A 187 -13.31 -29.56 -6.94
CA ASN A 187 -14.31 -30.62 -7.02
C ASN A 187 -15.29 -30.25 -8.14
N ILE A 188 -15.14 -30.90 -9.30
CA ILE A 188 -16.09 -30.86 -10.42
C ILE A 188 -17.26 -31.76 -10.07
#